data_9263182752984c176943acfcfdee69f3
#
_entry.id   9263182752984c176943acfcfdee69f3
#
_cell.length_a   1.000
_cell.length_b   1.000
_cell.length_c   1.000
_cell.angle_alpha   90.00
_cell.angle_beta   90.00
_cell.angle_gamma   90.00
#
_symmetry.space_group_name_H-M   'P 1'
#
loop_
_entity.id
_entity.type
_entity.pdbx_description
1 polymer ?
#
loop_
_entity_poly.entity_id
_entity_poly.type
_entity_poly.pdbx_seq_one_letter_code
_entity_poly.pdbx_strand_id
1 'polypeptide(L)'
;VMHSATKFLSGHGIVIGGLLVDGGRFDWDASGKFPQLTEPYEGFHNLVFTEEFGPAAFISRARKEGLRDFGACQSPTSAFYILQGMETLGVRMEKHIANTRAIVNFLNDNEAVAAVAHPELASHPDHEIAKAQLPRGASAVFTFEIKGGREAGIAFVNGLSLFSHLANVGDAKSLVIHPASTTHFRMDEAALRAAGIGDGTIRLSIGLEDPKDLIADLKAGLRAASKVVGDRHS
;
A
#
# COMPACT_ATOMS: atom_id res chain seq x y z
N VAL A 1 -6.02 -14.40 6.23
CA VAL A 1 -5.45 -13.25 5.51
C VAL A 1 -6.58 -12.34 5.06
N MET A 2 -6.39 -11.02 5.21
CA MET A 2 -7.31 -9.99 4.69
C MET A 2 -6.61 -9.25 3.55
N HIS A 3 -7.32 -9.07 2.43
CA HIS A 3 -6.85 -8.25 1.32
C HIS A 3 -7.80 -7.09 1.06
N SER A 4 -7.27 -5.89 0.89
CA SER A 4 -7.98 -4.80 0.26
C SER A 4 -8.01 -5.04 -1.25
N ALA A 5 -9.12 -5.57 -1.75
CA ALA A 5 -9.30 -5.81 -3.17
C ALA A 5 -9.41 -4.50 -3.99
N THR A 6 -9.60 -3.37 -3.30
CA THR A 6 -9.54 -2.00 -3.84
C THR A 6 -8.21 -1.70 -4.55
N LYS A 7 -7.10 -2.35 -4.13
CA LYS A 7 -5.73 -2.03 -4.54
C LYS A 7 -5.32 -2.86 -5.76
N PHE A 8 -4.16 -3.50 -5.74
CA PHE A 8 -3.63 -4.28 -6.85
C PHE A 8 -4.57 -5.36 -7.40
N LEU A 9 -5.47 -5.93 -6.58
CA LEU A 9 -6.38 -6.96 -7.05
C LEU A 9 -7.32 -6.44 -8.14
N SER A 10 -8.03 -5.33 -7.91
CA SER A 10 -8.80 -4.65 -8.94
C SER A 10 -7.92 -3.86 -9.90
N GLY A 11 -6.93 -3.16 -9.35
CA GLY A 11 -5.81 -2.53 -10.06
C GLY A 11 -6.13 -1.28 -10.90
N HIS A 12 -7.33 -0.73 -10.84
CA HIS A 12 -7.75 0.37 -11.71
C HIS A 12 -8.32 1.59 -10.96
N GLY A 13 -8.33 1.53 -9.61
CA GLY A 13 -8.84 2.64 -8.79
C GLY A 13 -10.35 2.94 -8.94
N ILE A 14 -11.14 1.98 -9.43
CA ILE A 14 -12.56 2.18 -9.80
C ILE A 14 -13.55 1.52 -8.83
N VAL A 15 -13.07 0.72 -7.87
CA VAL A 15 -13.93 -0.08 -7.00
C VAL A 15 -13.33 -0.23 -5.61
N ILE A 16 -14.20 -0.23 -4.60
CA ILE A 16 -13.85 -0.59 -3.23
C ILE A 16 -14.27 -2.03 -2.97
N GLY A 17 -13.38 -2.83 -2.39
CA GLY A 17 -13.70 -4.20 -2.04
C GLY A 17 -12.67 -4.84 -1.13
N GLY A 18 -13.01 -5.99 -0.59
CA GLY A 18 -12.16 -6.75 0.33
C GLY A 18 -12.39 -8.25 0.20
N LEU A 19 -11.37 -9.00 0.62
CA LEU A 19 -11.40 -10.46 0.66
C LEU A 19 -10.89 -10.94 2.00
N LEU A 20 -11.55 -11.96 2.55
CA LEU A 20 -11.06 -12.75 3.68
C LEU A 20 -10.70 -14.14 3.17
N VAL A 21 -9.49 -14.58 3.47
CA VAL A 21 -8.99 -15.91 3.11
C VAL A 21 -8.55 -16.62 4.39
N ASP A 22 -9.17 -17.74 4.69
CA ASP A 22 -8.80 -18.59 5.79
C ASP A 22 -8.25 -19.93 5.29
N GLY A 23 -7.11 -20.35 5.83
CA GLY A 23 -6.48 -21.62 5.50
C GLY A 23 -7.08 -22.81 6.25
N GLY A 24 -7.94 -22.56 7.23
CA GLY A 24 -8.58 -23.58 8.07
C GLY A 24 -7.59 -24.44 8.89
N ARG A 25 -6.40 -23.90 9.19
CA ARG A 25 -5.32 -24.65 9.86
C ARG A 25 -4.99 -24.17 11.26
N PHE A 26 -5.59 -23.05 11.66
CA PHE A 26 -5.30 -22.48 12.97
C PHE A 26 -6.15 -23.18 14.03
N ASP A 27 -5.51 -23.64 15.09
CA ASP A 27 -6.19 -24.23 16.25
C ASP A 27 -6.69 -23.12 17.17
N TRP A 28 -7.96 -22.79 17.02
CA TRP A 28 -8.61 -21.72 17.77
C TRP A 28 -8.74 -22.07 19.24
N ASP A 29 -9.05 -23.34 19.56
CA ASP A 29 -9.26 -23.83 20.92
C ASP A 29 -7.94 -23.84 21.69
N ALA A 30 -6.90 -24.42 21.13
CA ALA A 30 -5.57 -24.47 21.78
C ALA A 30 -4.97 -23.09 22.03
N SER A 31 -5.33 -22.08 21.22
CA SER A 31 -4.79 -20.74 21.37
C SER A 31 -5.27 -20.01 22.62
N GLY A 32 -6.48 -20.30 23.10
CA GLY A 32 -7.14 -19.66 24.26
C GLY A 32 -7.39 -18.14 24.12
N LYS A 33 -7.18 -17.56 22.91
CA LYS A 33 -7.24 -16.11 22.67
C LYS A 33 -8.53 -15.65 21.98
N PHE A 34 -9.36 -16.56 21.53
CA PHE A 34 -10.50 -16.26 20.68
C PHE A 34 -11.81 -16.83 21.23
N PRO A 35 -12.26 -16.39 22.44
CA PRO A 35 -13.50 -16.88 23.06
C PRO A 35 -14.71 -16.72 22.15
N GLN A 36 -14.68 -15.74 21.25
CA GLN A 36 -15.74 -15.53 20.25
C GLN A 36 -15.96 -16.73 19.31
N LEU A 37 -14.99 -17.60 19.16
CA LEU A 37 -15.09 -18.80 18.31
C LEU A 37 -15.25 -20.09 19.12
N THR A 38 -14.74 -20.11 20.38
CA THR A 38 -14.56 -21.29 21.18
C THR A 38 -15.53 -21.40 22.37
N GLU A 39 -16.31 -20.34 22.64
CA GLU A 39 -17.30 -20.30 23.70
C GLU A 39 -18.74 -20.20 23.16
N PRO A 40 -19.76 -20.59 23.95
CA PRO A 40 -21.17 -20.48 23.56
C PRO A 40 -21.56 -19.04 23.19
N TYR A 41 -22.14 -18.84 22.03
CA TYR A 41 -22.62 -17.55 21.56
C TYR A 41 -24.14 -17.43 21.71
N GLU A 42 -24.59 -16.66 22.70
CA GLU A 42 -26.02 -16.51 23.04
C GLU A 42 -26.87 -16.03 21.84
N GLY A 43 -26.38 -15.11 21.05
CA GLY A 43 -27.05 -14.60 19.86
C GLY A 43 -27.31 -15.65 18.77
N PHE A 44 -26.72 -16.85 18.91
CA PHE A 44 -26.87 -18.00 18.03
C PHE A 44 -27.26 -19.26 18.81
N HIS A 45 -28.16 -19.15 19.81
CA HIS A 45 -28.66 -20.29 20.59
C HIS A 45 -27.52 -21.08 21.25
N ASN A 46 -26.54 -20.42 21.81
CA ASN A 46 -25.35 -21.01 22.45
C ASN A 46 -24.47 -21.88 21.53
N LEU A 47 -24.51 -21.63 20.24
CA LEU A 47 -23.63 -22.30 19.28
C LEU A 47 -22.15 -21.97 19.56
N VAL A 48 -21.29 -22.99 19.56
CA VAL A 48 -19.84 -22.88 19.59
C VAL A 48 -19.31 -23.06 18.17
N PHE A 49 -18.65 -22.00 17.59
CA PHE A 49 -18.28 -22.02 16.18
C PHE A 49 -17.24 -23.09 15.85
N THR A 50 -16.28 -23.36 16.74
CA THR A 50 -15.27 -24.40 16.53
C THR A 50 -15.87 -25.80 16.54
N GLU A 51 -16.86 -26.06 17.39
CA GLU A 51 -17.54 -27.37 17.45
C GLU A 51 -18.42 -27.60 16.19
N GLU A 52 -19.16 -26.57 15.78
CA GLU A 52 -20.13 -26.72 14.68
C GLU A 52 -19.47 -26.66 13.28
N PHE A 53 -18.45 -25.81 13.11
CA PHE A 53 -17.86 -25.56 11.79
C PHE A 53 -16.41 -26.01 11.66
N GLY A 54 -15.77 -26.45 12.74
CA GLY A 54 -14.39 -26.94 12.72
C GLY A 54 -13.44 -25.96 12.01
N PRO A 55 -12.73 -26.39 10.95
CA PRO A 55 -11.80 -25.57 10.20
C PRO A 55 -12.41 -24.29 9.58
N ALA A 56 -13.73 -24.27 9.39
CA ALA A 56 -14.45 -23.13 8.82
C ALA A 56 -15.03 -22.16 9.88
N ALA A 57 -14.71 -22.34 11.16
CA ALA A 57 -15.26 -21.55 12.27
C ALA A 57 -15.15 -20.05 12.05
N PHE A 58 -13.96 -19.55 11.70
CA PHE A 58 -13.69 -18.12 11.47
C PHE A 58 -14.54 -17.57 10.30
N ILE A 59 -14.51 -18.23 9.15
CA ILE A 59 -15.25 -17.77 7.97
C ILE A 59 -16.76 -17.85 8.19
N SER A 60 -17.23 -18.88 8.89
CA SER A 60 -18.66 -19.02 9.24
C SER A 60 -19.11 -17.88 10.14
N ARG A 61 -18.33 -17.52 11.16
CA ARG A 61 -18.64 -16.38 12.02
C ARG A 61 -18.57 -15.06 11.25
N ALA A 62 -17.56 -14.85 10.44
CA ALA A 62 -17.44 -13.65 9.61
C ALA A 62 -18.67 -13.47 8.69
N ARG A 63 -19.20 -14.56 8.12
CA ARG A 63 -20.42 -14.53 7.31
C ARG A 63 -21.67 -14.24 8.14
N LYS A 64 -21.76 -14.80 9.34
CA LYS A 64 -22.93 -14.60 10.19
C LYS A 64 -22.99 -13.18 10.75
N GLU A 65 -21.94 -12.70 11.37
CA GLU A 65 -21.91 -11.36 11.95
C GLU A 65 -21.64 -10.26 10.90
N GLY A 66 -20.60 -10.41 10.09
CA GLY A 66 -20.18 -9.37 9.14
C GLY A 66 -21.15 -9.21 7.97
N LEU A 67 -21.55 -10.31 7.35
CA LEU A 67 -22.42 -10.26 6.17
C LEU A 67 -23.90 -10.23 6.54
N ARG A 68 -24.37 -11.19 7.34
CA ARG A 68 -25.78 -11.32 7.65
C ARG A 68 -26.28 -10.22 8.60
N ASP A 69 -25.61 -10.02 9.72
CA ASP A 69 -26.12 -9.14 10.79
C ASP A 69 -25.81 -7.67 10.50
N PHE A 70 -24.57 -7.33 10.11
CA PHE A 70 -24.23 -5.97 9.67
C PHE A 70 -24.75 -5.62 8.27
N GLY A 71 -25.02 -6.63 7.44
CA GLY A 71 -25.46 -6.41 6.06
C GLY A 71 -24.36 -5.85 5.13
N ALA A 72 -23.10 -5.86 5.54
CA ALA A 72 -21.98 -5.37 4.74
C ALA A 72 -21.73 -6.33 3.55
N CYS A 73 -22.37 -6.06 2.43
CA CYS A 73 -22.32 -6.87 1.22
C CYS A 73 -21.69 -6.11 0.07
N GLN A 74 -20.68 -6.74 -0.54
CA GLN A 74 -20.10 -6.22 -1.78
C GLN A 74 -21.09 -6.34 -2.94
N SER A 75 -21.27 -5.27 -3.73
CA SER A 75 -22.18 -5.33 -4.88
C SER A 75 -21.67 -6.32 -5.94
N PRO A 76 -22.57 -6.97 -6.70
CA PRO A 76 -22.16 -7.85 -7.80
C PRO A 76 -21.31 -7.13 -8.86
N THR A 77 -21.60 -5.86 -9.14
CA THR A 77 -20.82 -5.04 -10.07
C THR A 77 -19.40 -4.82 -9.56
N SER A 78 -19.23 -4.52 -8.26
CA SER A 78 -17.90 -4.39 -7.66
C SER A 78 -17.14 -5.70 -7.72
N ALA A 79 -17.80 -6.83 -7.44
CA ALA A 79 -17.20 -8.15 -7.54
C ALA A 79 -16.74 -8.47 -8.98
N PHE A 80 -17.55 -8.12 -9.97
CA PHE A 80 -17.21 -8.28 -11.39
C PHE A 80 -15.95 -7.48 -11.76
N TYR A 81 -15.85 -6.21 -11.39
CA TYR A 81 -14.66 -5.40 -11.67
C TYR A 81 -13.41 -5.93 -10.97
N ILE A 82 -13.53 -6.44 -9.74
CA ILE A 82 -12.41 -7.05 -9.03
C ILE A 82 -11.95 -8.32 -9.76
N LEU A 83 -12.88 -9.19 -10.17
CA LEU A 83 -12.57 -10.41 -10.92
C LEU A 83 -11.87 -10.09 -12.24
N GLN A 84 -12.36 -9.10 -12.99
CA GLN A 84 -11.70 -8.64 -14.22
C GLN A 84 -10.27 -8.13 -13.97
N GLY A 85 -10.07 -7.37 -12.89
CA GLY A 85 -8.74 -6.93 -12.50
C GLY A 85 -7.82 -8.10 -12.13
N MET A 86 -8.34 -9.13 -11.46
CA MET A 86 -7.57 -10.28 -11.05
C MET A 86 -7.05 -11.13 -12.22
N GLU A 87 -7.78 -11.18 -13.34
CA GLU A 87 -7.36 -11.94 -14.54
C GLU A 87 -5.99 -11.47 -15.07
N THR A 88 -5.68 -10.18 -14.93
CA THR A 88 -4.43 -9.58 -15.41
C THR A 88 -3.43 -9.30 -14.29
N LEU A 89 -3.71 -9.73 -13.06
CA LEU A 89 -2.89 -9.40 -11.89
C LEU A 89 -1.42 -9.77 -12.08
N GLY A 90 -1.13 -10.98 -12.59
CA GLY A 90 0.24 -11.46 -12.78
C GLY A 90 1.06 -10.55 -13.67
N VAL A 91 0.58 -10.27 -14.88
CA VAL A 91 1.28 -9.41 -15.85
C VAL A 91 1.39 -7.96 -15.38
N ARG A 92 0.37 -7.46 -14.66
CA ARG A 92 0.45 -6.12 -14.05
C ARG A 92 1.53 -6.05 -12.97
N MET A 93 1.58 -7.04 -12.08
CA MET A 93 2.59 -7.06 -11.01
C MET A 93 4.01 -7.15 -11.56
N GLU A 94 4.26 -7.91 -12.61
CA GLU A 94 5.56 -7.95 -13.29
C GLU A 94 5.95 -6.57 -13.82
N LYS A 95 5.02 -5.88 -14.47
CA LYS A 95 5.26 -4.52 -14.99
C LYS A 95 5.44 -3.49 -13.87
N HIS A 96 4.60 -3.53 -12.83
CA HIS A 96 4.74 -2.68 -11.64
C HIS A 96 6.14 -2.82 -11.02
N ILE A 97 6.60 -4.05 -10.81
CA ILE A 97 7.90 -4.35 -10.18
C ILE A 97 9.05 -3.87 -11.09
N ALA A 98 8.97 -4.16 -12.40
CA ALA A 98 9.99 -3.71 -13.34
C ALA A 98 10.12 -2.19 -13.39
N ASN A 99 9.00 -1.48 -13.44
CA ASN A 99 8.97 -0.02 -13.39
C ASN A 99 9.51 0.51 -12.06
N THR A 100 9.10 -0.10 -10.95
CA THR A 100 9.57 0.30 -9.61
C THR A 100 11.07 0.19 -9.48
N ARG A 101 11.67 -0.89 -9.95
CA ARG A 101 13.14 -1.05 -9.96
C ARG A 101 13.84 0.05 -10.71
N ALA A 102 13.32 0.42 -11.90
CA ALA A 102 13.88 1.50 -12.69
C ALA A 102 13.81 2.85 -11.95
N ILE A 103 12.67 3.12 -11.30
CA ILE A 103 12.46 4.36 -10.54
C ILE A 103 13.30 4.39 -9.25
N VAL A 104 13.37 3.29 -8.51
CA VAL A 104 14.18 3.17 -7.29
C VAL A 104 15.65 3.43 -7.61
N ASN A 105 16.20 2.83 -8.66
CA ASN A 105 17.58 3.06 -9.07
C ASN A 105 17.80 4.52 -9.46
N PHE A 106 16.91 5.10 -10.27
CA PHE A 106 16.99 6.51 -10.66
C PHE A 106 16.99 7.45 -9.44
N LEU A 107 16.12 7.23 -8.46
CA LEU A 107 16.04 8.07 -7.27
C LEU A 107 17.22 7.85 -6.33
N ASN A 108 17.68 6.61 -6.17
CA ASN A 108 18.82 6.28 -5.30
C ASN A 108 20.13 6.93 -5.78
N ASP A 109 20.28 7.10 -7.09
CA ASP A 109 21.45 7.73 -7.70
C ASP A 109 21.33 9.26 -7.82
N ASN A 110 20.23 9.86 -7.32
CA ASN A 110 19.95 11.27 -7.50
C ASN A 110 20.40 12.12 -6.30
N GLU A 111 21.22 13.14 -6.54
CA GLU A 111 21.79 14.01 -5.51
C GLU A 111 20.75 14.79 -4.70
N ALA A 112 19.57 15.08 -5.24
CA ALA A 112 18.48 15.77 -4.54
C ALA A 112 17.72 14.84 -3.57
N VAL A 113 17.97 13.53 -3.64
CA VAL A 113 17.36 12.53 -2.76
C VAL A 113 18.32 12.22 -1.62
N ALA A 114 17.80 12.20 -0.39
CA ALA A 114 18.57 11.87 0.81
C ALA A 114 18.59 10.36 1.09
N ALA A 115 17.46 9.68 0.85
CA ALA A 115 17.33 8.23 1.06
C ALA A 115 16.16 7.68 0.25
N VAL A 116 16.23 6.39 -0.09
CA VAL A 116 15.13 5.62 -0.69
C VAL A 116 14.86 4.41 0.18
N ALA A 117 13.62 4.25 0.63
CA ALA A 117 13.21 3.12 1.46
C ALA A 117 12.51 2.06 0.59
N HIS A 118 13.29 1.20 -0.04
CA HIS A 118 12.79 0.05 -0.81
C HIS A 118 13.57 -1.21 -0.47
N PRO A 119 12.92 -2.33 -0.13
CA PRO A 119 13.60 -3.51 0.42
C PRO A 119 14.46 -4.28 -0.60
N GLU A 120 14.41 -3.98 -1.88
CA GLU A 120 15.37 -4.53 -2.85
C GLU A 120 16.73 -3.80 -2.84
N LEU A 121 16.84 -2.64 -2.18
CA LEU A 121 18.14 -1.99 -1.97
C LEU A 121 18.93 -2.72 -0.87
N ALA A 122 20.20 -2.99 -1.13
CA ALA A 122 21.07 -3.67 -0.17
C ALA A 122 21.25 -2.89 1.15
N SER A 123 21.03 -1.59 1.14
CA SER A 123 21.05 -0.71 2.31
C SER A 123 19.81 -0.80 3.20
N HIS A 124 18.72 -1.44 2.72
CA HIS A 124 17.50 -1.57 3.50
C HIS A 124 17.65 -2.62 4.61
N PRO A 125 17.21 -2.34 5.85
CA PRO A 125 17.39 -3.27 6.99
C PRO A 125 16.75 -4.64 6.76
N ASP A 126 15.65 -4.71 6.03
CA ASP A 126 14.92 -5.95 5.75
C ASP A 126 15.27 -6.57 4.39
N HIS A 127 16.40 -6.18 3.77
CA HIS A 127 16.78 -6.66 2.44
C HIS A 127 16.81 -8.19 2.33
N GLU A 128 17.48 -8.87 3.26
CA GLU A 128 17.61 -10.33 3.24
C GLU A 128 16.29 -11.06 3.48
N ILE A 129 15.42 -10.50 4.33
CA ILE A 129 14.07 -11.03 4.56
C ILE A 129 13.22 -10.88 3.29
N ALA A 130 13.27 -9.71 2.67
CA ALA A 130 12.54 -9.45 1.43
C ALA A 130 13.00 -10.36 0.29
N LYS A 131 14.30 -10.55 0.13
CA LYS A 131 14.88 -11.45 -0.86
C LYS A 131 14.41 -12.90 -0.67
N ALA A 132 14.32 -13.36 0.57
CA ALA A 132 13.86 -14.72 0.88
C ALA A 132 12.35 -14.89 0.70
N GLN A 133 11.54 -13.91 1.11
CA GLN A 133 10.07 -14.03 1.11
C GLN A 133 9.41 -13.52 -0.17
N LEU A 134 10.05 -12.60 -0.90
CA LEU A 134 9.54 -11.94 -2.09
C LEU A 134 10.48 -12.12 -3.30
N PRO A 135 10.81 -13.35 -3.69
CA PRO A 135 11.86 -13.63 -4.69
C PRO A 135 11.55 -13.08 -6.08
N ARG A 136 10.28 -12.77 -6.37
CA ARG A 136 9.86 -12.18 -7.66
C ARG A 136 9.84 -10.65 -7.65
N GLY A 137 10.02 -10.03 -6.50
CA GLY A 137 10.06 -8.58 -6.34
C GLY A 137 9.24 -8.07 -5.17
N ALA A 138 9.67 -6.94 -4.62
CA ALA A 138 9.18 -6.40 -3.37
C ALA A 138 8.34 -5.13 -3.60
N SER A 139 7.07 -5.28 -3.94
CA SER A 139 6.11 -4.17 -4.00
C SER A 139 6.36 -3.15 -5.14
N ALA A 140 5.37 -2.31 -5.35
CA ALA A 140 5.44 -1.12 -6.21
C ALA A 140 5.08 0.16 -5.43
N VAL A 141 5.07 0.06 -4.10
CA VAL A 141 4.82 1.19 -3.19
C VAL A 141 6.05 1.36 -2.31
N PHE A 142 6.61 2.55 -2.30
CA PHE A 142 7.77 2.85 -1.48
C PHE A 142 7.83 4.34 -1.15
N THR A 143 8.76 4.73 -0.29
CA THR A 143 9.02 6.11 0.06
C THR A 143 10.46 6.51 -0.26
N PHE A 144 10.65 7.80 -0.50
CA PHE A 144 11.98 8.39 -0.50
C PHE A 144 11.93 9.74 0.20
N GLU A 145 13.08 10.20 0.66
CA GLU A 145 13.24 11.48 1.33
C GLU A 145 13.92 12.47 0.39
N ILE A 146 13.23 13.58 0.09
CA ILE A 146 13.80 14.66 -0.72
C ILE A 146 14.55 15.65 0.18
N LYS A 147 15.72 16.12 -0.25
CA LYS A 147 16.46 17.17 0.45
C LYS A 147 15.70 18.49 0.37
N GLY A 148 15.74 19.27 1.45
CA GLY A 148 15.05 20.57 1.55
C GLY A 148 13.72 20.53 2.29
N GLY A 149 13.33 19.35 2.82
CA GLY A 149 12.21 19.20 3.75
C GLY A 149 10.84 19.48 3.11
N ARG A 150 9.92 19.99 3.93
CA ARG A 150 8.50 20.11 3.59
C ARG A 150 8.22 20.93 2.33
N GLU A 151 8.86 22.08 2.17
CA GLU A 151 8.63 22.94 1.01
C GLU A 151 9.16 22.33 -0.29
N ALA A 152 10.32 21.66 -0.24
CA ALA A 152 10.84 20.91 -1.35
C ALA A 152 9.90 19.76 -1.74
N GLY A 153 9.32 19.05 -0.76
CA GLY A 153 8.34 18.01 -0.98
C GLY A 153 7.06 18.51 -1.66
N ILE A 154 6.54 19.66 -1.21
CA ILE A 154 5.38 20.33 -1.84
C ILE A 154 5.71 20.75 -3.28
N ALA A 155 6.86 21.40 -3.49
CA ALA A 155 7.30 21.84 -4.81
C ALA A 155 7.52 20.65 -5.76
N PHE A 156 8.09 19.56 -5.26
CA PHE A 156 8.25 18.32 -6.00
C PHE A 156 6.91 17.80 -6.53
N VAL A 157 5.92 17.62 -5.65
CA VAL A 157 4.60 17.09 -6.04
C VAL A 157 3.90 18.02 -7.03
N ASN A 158 3.97 19.32 -6.81
CA ASN A 158 3.37 20.33 -7.70
C ASN A 158 4.08 20.42 -9.06
N GLY A 159 5.32 19.97 -9.16
CA GLY A 159 6.10 19.92 -10.39
C GLY A 159 5.84 18.71 -11.27
N LEU A 160 5.02 17.75 -10.80
CA LEU A 160 4.65 16.54 -11.54
C LEU A 160 3.41 16.79 -12.41
N SER A 161 3.31 16.08 -13.51
CA SER A 161 2.16 16.14 -14.43
C SER A 161 1.60 14.77 -14.81
N LEU A 162 2.41 13.72 -14.76
CA LEU A 162 2.00 12.35 -15.06
C LEU A 162 1.53 11.62 -13.81
N PHE A 163 2.25 11.77 -12.70
CA PHE A 163 1.84 11.18 -11.42
C PHE A 163 0.56 11.84 -10.90
N SER A 164 -0.45 11.04 -10.58
CA SER A 164 -1.69 11.55 -9.95
C SER A 164 -1.46 11.82 -8.45
N HIS A 165 -1.74 13.04 -8.01
CA HIS A 165 -1.64 13.43 -6.60
C HIS A 165 -2.88 12.96 -5.84
N LEU A 166 -2.83 11.74 -5.31
CA LEU A 166 -3.92 11.19 -4.50
C LEU A 166 -3.45 10.08 -3.55
N ALA A 167 -4.16 9.94 -2.43
CA ALA A 167 -3.84 8.99 -1.37
C ALA A 167 -4.44 7.60 -1.65
N ASN A 168 -3.95 6.92 -2.68
CA ASN A 168 -4.24 5.52 -2.96
C ASN A 168 -2.95 4.75 -3.27
N VAL A 169 -3.03 3.45 -3.50
CA VAL A 169 -1.92 2.59 -3.93
C VAL A 169 -2.44 1.47 -4.82
N GLY A 170 -1.59 0.91 -5.67
CA GLY A 170 -1.92 -0.28 -6.46
C GLY A 170 -2.83 -0.03 -7.65
N ASP A 171 -2.85 1.20 -8.16
CA ASP A 171 -3.51 1.58 -9.39
C ASP A 171 -2.60 1.31 -10.60
N ALA A 172 -3.19 1.09 -11.76
CA ALA A 172 -2.48 1.06 -13.05
C ALA A 172 -1.77 2.39 -13.36
N LYS A 173 -2.24 3.49 -12.79
CA LYS A 173 -1.62 4.82 -12.84
C LYS A 173 -0.64 5.02 -11.69
N SER A 174 0.45 5.70 -11.96
CA SER A 174 1.40 6.10 -10.93
C SER A 174 0.82 7.21 -10.05
N LEU A 175 0.97 7.04 -8.73
CA LEU A 175 0.42 7.94 -7.72
C LEU A 175 1.52 8.48 -6.83
N VAL A 176 1.30 9.70 -6.34
CA VAL A 176 2.21 10.39 -5.43
C VAL A 176 1.47 11.06 -4.31
N ILE A 177 2.04 11.03 -3.11
CA ILE A 177 1.67 11.94 -2.01
C ILE A 177 2.91 12.43 -1.28
N HIS A 178 2.78 13.60 -0.68
CA HIS A 178 3.68 14.14 0.34
C HIS A 178 2.95 14.06 1.70
N PRO A 179 3.16 13.02 2.53
CA PRO A 179 2.36 12.76 3.72
C PRO A 179 2.30 13.94 4.68
N ALA A 180 3.43 14.60 4.94
CA ALA A 180 3.52 15.71 5.88
C ALA A 180 2.61 16.90 5.51
N SER A 181 2.31 17.15 4.23
CA SER A 181 1.41 18.23 3.80
C SER A 181 -0.01 17.76 3.45
N THR A 182 -0.28 16.46 3.44
CA THR A 182 -1.57 15.89 3.01
C THR A 182 -2.20 14.99 4.07
N THR A 183 -1.92 13.71 4.05
CA THR A 183 -2.58 12.72 4.93
C THR A 183 -2.23 12.89 6.41
N HIS A 184 -1.09 13.50 6.74
CA HIS A 184 -0.58 13.68 8.09
C HIS A 184 -0.39 15.19 8.45
N PHE A 185 -1.06 16.10 7.73
CA PHE A 185 -0.84 17.55 7.87
C PHE A 185 -1.16 18.09 9.27
N ARG A 186 -1.94 17.36 10.07
CA ARG A 186 -2.30 17.74 11.46
C ARG A 186 -1.29 17.27 12.50
N MET A 187 -0.33 16.43 12.10
CA MET A 187 0.72 15.94 12.99
C MET A 187 1.83 16.99 13.08
N ASP A 188 2.32 17.21 14.30
CA ASP A 188 3.54 18.00 14.51
C ASP A 188 4.80 17.18 14.12
N GLU A 189 5.95 17.84 14.10
CA GLU A 189 7.20 17.20 13.70
C GLU A 189 7.59 16.01 14.59
N ALA A 190 7.28 16.03 15.88
CA ALA A 190 7.59 14.95 16.80
C ALA A 190 6.73 13.71 16.49
N ALA A 191 5.43 13.92 16.25
CA ALA A 191 4.50 12.87 15.87
C ALA A 191 4.82 12.28 14.48
N LEU A 192 5.20 13.12 13.51
CA LEU A 192 5.66 12.65 12.19
C LEU A 192 6.91 11.78 12.31
N ARG A 193 7.92 12.23 13.06
CA ARG A 193 9.14 11.44 13.33
C ARG A 193 8.85 10.11 14.03
N ALA A 194 7.96 10.11 15.02
CA ALA A 194 7.53 8.89 15.71
C ALA A 194 6.80 7.91 14.76
N ALA A 195 6.13 8.42 13.74
CA ALA A 195 5.50 7.64 12.68
C ALA A 195 6.48 7.22 11.56
N GLY A 196 7.77 7.57 11.66
CA GLY A 196 8.78 7.29 10.64
C GLY A 196 8.63 8.14 9.37
N ILE A 197 8.00 9.30 9.48
CA ILE A 197 7.74 10.21 8.36
C ILE A 197 8.60 11.46 8.54
N GLY A 198 9.52 11.71 7.62
CA GLY A 198 10.27 12.96 7.54
C GLY A 198 9.47 14.07 6.86
N ASP A 199 9.94 15.31 7.03
CA ASP A 199 9.30 16.48 6.41
C ASP A 199 9.39 16.48 4.87
N GLY A 200 10.38 15.79 4.31
CA GLY A 200 10.58 15.61 2.86
C GLY A 200 10.18 14.23 2.35
N THR A 201 9.49 13.43 3.17
CA THR A 201 9.07 12.08 2.75
C THR A 201 8.03 12.14 1.64
N ILE A 202 8.35 11.54 0.51
CA ILE A 202 7.42 11.33 -0.63
C ILE A 202 7.09 9.84 -0.70
N ARG A 203 5.81 9.52 -0.85
CA ARG A 203 5.35 8.15 -1.14
C ARG A 203 4.94 8.05 -2.60
N LEU A 204 5.48 7.05 -3.29
CA LEU A 204 5.10 6.69 -4.65
C LEU A 204 4.36 5.35 -4.65
N SER A 205 3.39 5.21 -5.55
CA SER A 205 2.82 3.94 -5.99
C SER A 205 2.99 3.88 -7.50
N ILE A 206 3.90 3.03 -7.97
CA ILE A 206 4.31 3.01 -9.37
C ILE A 206 3.31 2.21 -10.20
N GLY A 207 2.86 2.81 -11.29
CA GLY A 207 1.91 2.25 -12.24
C GLY A 207 2.55 1.51 -13.41
N LEU A 208 1.81 1.43 -14.50
CA LEU A 208 2.14 0.63 -15.69
C LEU A 208 2.69 1.47 -16.87
N GLU A 209 2.81 2.78 -16.70
CA GLU A 209 3.29 3.72 -17.72
C GLU A 209 4.71 3.37 -18.18
N ASP A 210 5.16 3.98 -19.26
CA ASP A 210 6.55 3.81 -19.70
C ASP A 210 7.51 4.37 -18.63
N PRO A 211 8.51 3.61 -18.16
CA PRO A 211 9.43 4.07 -17.13
C PRO A 211 10.24 5.30 -17.54
N LYS A 212 10.44 5.55 -18.84
CA LYS A 212 11.11 6.76 -19.32
C LYS A 212 10.26 8.01 -19.08
N ASP A 213 8.94 7.89 -19.29
CA ASP A 213 8.01 8.99 -19.04
C ASP A 213 7.88 9.26 -17.55
N LEU A 214 7.82 8.21 -16.72
CA LEU A 214 7.83 8.33 -15.25
C LEU A 214 9.10 9.05 -14.77
N ILE A 215 10.28 8.65 -15.28
CA ILE A 215 11.55 9.29 -14.92
C ILE A 215 11.60 10.75 -15.41
N ALA A 216 11.06 11.04 -16.60
CA ALA A 216 11.00 12.40 -17.11
C ALA A 216 10.16 13.31 -16.23
N ASP A 217 9.01 12.81 -15.75
CA ASP A 217 8.13 13.53 -14.83
C ASP A 217 8.79 13.73 -13.46
N LEU A 218 9.40 12.68 -12.89
CA LEU A 218 10.15 12.78 -11.64
C LEU A 218 11.30 13.81 -11.73
N LYS A 219 12.00 13.87 -12.86
CA LYS A 219 13.02 14.91 -13.11
C LYS A 219 12.42 16.33 -13.07
N ALA A 220 11.20 16.51 -13.58
CA ALA A 220 10.53 17.81 -13.50
C ALA A 220 10.21 18.19 -12.06
N GLY A 221 9.66 17.27 -11.27
CA GLY A 221 9.43 17.45 -9.85
C GLY A 221 10.71 17.76 -9.06
N LEU A 222 11.79 17.01 -9.29
CA LEU A 222 13.09 17.23 -8.63
C LEU A 222 13.66 18.63 -8.96
N ARG A 223 13.55 19.08 -10.23
CA ARG A 223 13.94 20.44 -10.61
C ARG A 223 13.11 21.52 -9.91
N ALA A 224 11.81 21.30 -9.75
CA ALA A 224 10.94 22.23 -9.01
C ALA A 224 11.35 22.33 -7.53
N ALA A 225 11.64 21.20 -6.90
CA ALA A 225 12.14 21.16 -5.53
C ALA A 225 13.49 21.85 -5.34
N SER A 226 14.44 21.63 -6.26
CA SER A 226 15.79 22.21 -6.20
C SER A 226 15.77 23.75 -6.29
N LYS A 227 14.82 24.35 -7.02
CA LYS A 227 14.67 25.82 -7.08
C LYS A 227 14.34 26.42 -5.73
N VAL A 228 13.42 25.78 -4.99
CA VAL A 228 13.01 26.25 -3.64
C VAL A 228 14.17 26.16 -2.65
N VAL A 229 15.01 25.15 -2.77
CA VAL A 229 16.22 25.00 -1.92
C VAL A 229 17.29 26.04 -2.28
N GLY A 230 17.50 26.31 -3.56
CA GLY A 230 18.47 27.31 -4.05
C GLY A 230 18.14 28.74 -3.60
N ASP A 231 16.87 29.11 -3.67
CA ASP A 231 16.39 30.46 -3.29
C ASP A 231 16.55 30.76 -1.77
N ARG A 232 16.77 29.76 -0.93
CA ARG A 232 17.03 29.93 0.51
C ARG A 232 18.49 30.22 0.84
N HIS A 233 19.41 29.99 -0.09
CA HIS A 233 20.86 30.17 0.09
C HIS A 233 21.38 31.39 -0.66
N SER A 234 20.53 32.11 -1.36
CA SER A 234 20.79 33.39 -2.02
C SER A 234 20.21 34.57 -1.21
#